data_f595b126524a8919ca471d889d87a1eb
#
_entry.id   f595b126524a8919ca471d889d87a1eb
#
_cell.length_a   1.000
_cell.length_b   1.000
_cell.length_c   1.000
_cell.angle_alpha   90.00
_cell.angle_beta   90.00
_cell.angle_gamma   90.00
#
_symmetry.space_group_name_H-M   'P 1'
#
loop_
_entity.id
_entity.type
_entity.pdbx_description
1 polymer ?
#
loop_
_entity_poly.entity_id
_entity_poly.type
_entity_poly.pdbx_seq_one_letter_code
_entity_poly.pdbx_strand_id
1 'polypeptide(L)'
;MSIWGGITGGLLGFAVLGPIGALVGSVIGSRISGNSSRKRINNFDRQVAFFAALFACLAKLAKADGRVDEAEVQKIEEIISKKLNLSGEHRNFAINIFQKAKDDKNSFEAYASNLYKILSSSPNSLLVFYEILFELALADGILHPKEDELLKKIPHIFNFDQSFYDNFYEKYVSQNKSYYKVLGVKENSPFGDIKKSYLKKRKEFHPDTLIGKGLPEEFIEKAKEKFIEIQEAYEELEKIHQK
;
A
#
# COMPACT_ATOMS: atom_id res chain seq x y z
N MET A 1 22.72 14.29 8.41
CA MET A 1 23.79 13.35 7.99
C MET A 1 23.20 12.45 6.93
N SER A 2 23.80 12.42 5.74
CA SER A 2 23.30 11.61 4.61
C SER A 2 23.43 10.12 4.93
N ILE A 3 22.32 9.40 4.86
CA ILE A 3 22.23 7.94 5.02
C ILE A 3 23.20 7.21 4.06
N TRP A 4 23.59 7.86 2.97
CA TRP A 4 24.38 7.28 1.89
C TRP A 4 25.90 7.37 2.06
N GLY A 5 26.42 8.25 2.92
CA GLY A 5 27.84 8.26 3.25
C GLY A 5 28.33 6.98 3.94
N GLY A 6 27.42 6.17 4.48
CA GLY A 6 27.71 4.89 5.14
C GLY A 6 27.67 3.65 4.23
N ILE A 7 27.19 3.75 2.98
CA ILE A 7 27.01 2.59 2.07
C ILE A 7 28.33 1.92 1.73
N THR A 8 29.43 2.67 1.66
CA THR A 8 30.76 2.13 1.37
C THR A 8 31.34 1.26 2.48
N GLY A 9 30.83 1.35 3.70
CA GLY A 9 31.33 0.59 4.86
C GLY A 9 30.42 -0.56 5.35
N GLY A 10 29.17 -0.62 4.91
CA GLY A 10 28.12 -1.52 5.47
C GLY A 10 27.89 -2.83 4.70
N LEU A 11 28.43 -2.99 3.51
CA LEU A 11 28.04 -4.03 2.55
C LEU A 11 28.32 -5.48 3.00
N LEU A 12 29.18 -5.67 3.96
CA LEU A 12 29.53 -7.02 4.47
C LEU A 12 28.44 -7.62 5.38
N GLY A 13 27.51 -6.78 5.89
CA GLY A 13 26.35 -7.23 6.67
C GLY A 13 25.27 -7.91 5.84
N PHE A 14 25.17 -7.59 4.55
CA PHE A 14 24.08 -8.06 3.69
C PHE A 14 24.17 -9.54 3.32
N ALA A 15 25.35 -10.17 3.36
CA ALA A 15 25.47 -11.60 3.14
C ALA A 15 24.68 -12.45 4.16
N VAL A 16 24.36 -11.88 5.33
CA VAL A 16 23.59 -12.55 6.40
C VAL A 16 22.08 -12.32 6.26
N LEU A 17 21.67 -11.38 5.39
CA LEU A 17 20.27 -10.94 5.27
C LEU A 17 19.43 -11.76 4.26
N GLY A 18 19.92 -12.95 3.87
CA GLY A 18 19.16 -13.86 2.99
C GLY A 18 18.69 -13.21 1.69
N PRO A 19 17.43 -13.41 1.25
CA PRO A 19 16.89 -12.86 0.00
C PRO A 19 17.02 -11.35 -0.12
N ILE A 20 16.81 -10.61 0.95
CA ILE A 20 16.96 -9.14 0.98
C ILE A 20 18.42 -8.76 0.76
N GLY A 21 19.35 -9.45 1.42
CA GLY A 21 20.78 -9.21 1.27
C GLY A 21 21.27 -9.46 -0.14
N ALA A 22 20.82 -10.55 -0.78
CA ALA A 22 21.13 -10.87 -2.16
C ALA A 22 20.60 -9.80 -3.12
N LEU A 23 19.37 -9.31 -2.90
CA LEU A 23 18.76 -8.26 -3.71
C LEU A 23 19.52 -6.93 -3.59
N VAL A 24 19.81 -6.48 -2.37
CA VAL A 24 20.60 -5.28 -2.10
C VAL A 24 21.99 -5.39 -2.72
N GLY A 25 22.68 -6.52 -2.53
CA GLY A 25 23.97 -6.79 -3.12
C GLY A 25 23.96 -6.71 -4.66
N SER A 26 22.88 -7.17 -5.29
CA SER A 26 22.73 -7.10 -6.75
C SER A 26 22.51 -5.67 -7.27
N VAL A 27 21.97 -4.77 -6.48
CA VAL A 27 21.74 -3.35 -6.83
C VAL A 27 22.98 -2.51 -6.58
N ILE A 28 23.69 -2.75 -5.48
CA ILE A 28 24.84 -1.96 -5.05
C ILE A 28 26.18 -2.61 -5.48
N GLY A 29 26.17 -3.92 -5.67
CA GLY A 29 27.32 -4.82 -5.62
C GLY A 29 28.36 -4.75 -6.74
N SER A 30 28.24 -3.84 -7.70
CA SER A 30 29.35 -3.66 -8.67
C SER A 30 30.54 -2.85 -8.11
N ARG A 31 30.48 -2.38 -6.87
CA ARG A 31 31.47 -1.46 -6.28
C ARG A 31 32.30 -2.03 -5.13
N ILE A 32 32.11 -3.29 -4.71
CA ILE A 32 32.79 -3.80 -3.51
C ILE A 32 33.37 -5.20 -3.70
N SER A 33 34.66 -5.23 -3.83
CA SER A 33 35.54 -6.38 -3.57
C SER A 33 36.29 -6.11 -2.27
N GLY A 34 36.01 -6.82 -1.18
CA GLY A 34 36.70 -6.62 0.08
C GLY A 34 36.32 -7.62 1.16
N ASN A 35 37.31 -8.14 1.84
CA ASN A 35 37.42 -9.23 2.79
C ASN A 35 36.35 -9.24 3.91
N SER A 36 35.72 -10.38 4.14
CA SER A 36 34.58 -10.55 5.03
C SER A 36 34.98 -10.80 6.50
N SER A 37 34.63 -9.86 7.37
CA SER A 37 34.54 -10.11 8.82
C SER A 37 33.05 -10.01 9.24
N ARG A 38 32.55 -10.96 10.06
CA ARG A 38 31.18 -10.94 10.61
C ARG A 38 30.96 -9.66 11.42
N LYS A 39 30.41 -8.64 10.79
CA LYS A 39 29.98 -7.40 11.44
C LYS A 39 28.54 -7.52 11.95
N ARG A 40 28.27 -7.01 13.14
CA ARG A 40 26.89 -6.85 13.65
C ARG A 40 26.13 -5.91 12.73
N ILE A 41 24.88 -6.30 12.38
CA ILE A 41 23.94 -5.45 11.63
C ILE A 41 23.72 -4.16 12.42
N ASN A 42 24.10 -3.04 11.84
CA ASN A 42 23.93 -1.73 12.45
C ASN A 42 22.56 -1.11 12.09
N ASN A 43 22.22 0.05 12.66
CA ASN A 43 20.94 0.71 12.40
C ASN A 43 20.78 1.12 10.92
N PHE A 44 21.87 1.43 10.25
CA PHE A 44 21.89 1.76 8.83
C PHE A 44 21.55 0.54 7.97
N ASP A 45 22.17 -0.62 8.24
CA ASP A 45 21.86 -1.88 7.54
C ASP A 45 20.38 -2.26 7.69
N ARG A 46 19.81 -2.01 8.88
CA ARG A 46 18.37 -2.23 9.14
C ARG A 46 17.47 -1.33 8.31
N GLN A 47 17.82 -0.05 8.16
CA GLN A 47 17.04 0.89 7.34
C GLN A 47 17.08 0.48 5.87
N VAL A 48 18.27 0.18 5.33
CA VAL A 48 18.40 -0.29 3.95
C VAL A 48 17.65 -1.60 3.74
N ALA A 49 17.75 -2.55 4.68
CA ALA A 49 17.02 -3.81 4.64
C ALA A 49 15.50 -3.60 4.69
N PHE A 50 15.02 -2.66 5.51
CA PHE A 50 13.61 -2.31 5.57
C PHE A 50 13.10 -1.81 4.21
N PHE A 51 13.77 -0.83 3.62
CA PHE A 51 13.38 -0.29 2.31
C PHE A 51 13.49 -1.35 1.21
N ALA A 52 14.54 -2.15 1.21
CA ALA A 52 14.70 -3.23 0.25
C ALA A 52 13.58 -4.27 0.37
N ALA A 53 13.21 -4.67 1.59
CA ALA A 53 12.11 -5.59 1.83
C ALA A 53 10.75 -4.97 1.42
N LEU A 54 10.54 -3.69 1.75
CA LEU A 54 9.31 -2.98 1.38
C LEU A 54 9.13 -2.99 -0.15
N PHE A 55 10.11 -2.50 -0.90
CA PHE A 55 10.01 -2.43 -2.35
C PHE A 55 10.00 -3.80 -3.03
N ALA A 56 10.65 -4.81 -2.43
CA ALA A 56 10.54 -6.18 -2.91
C ALA A 56 9.13 -6.76 -2.71
N CYS A 57 8.54 -6.56 -1.54
CA CYS A 57 7.16 -6.99 -1.28
C CYS A 57 6.15 -6.22 -2.13
N LEU A 58 6.30 -4.89 -2.28
CA LEU A 58 5.47 -4.09 -3.18
C LEU A 58 5.53 -4.62 -4.63
N ALA A 59 6.73 -4.97 -5.11
CA ALA A 59 6.91 -5.53 -6.45
C ALA A 59 6.22 -6.89 -6.64
N LYS A 60 6.25 -7.76 -5.62
CA LYS A 60 5.58 -9.06 -5.65
C LYS A 60 4.06 -8.94 -5.53
N LEU A 61 3.59 -7.97 -4.73
CA LEU A 61 2.18 -7.67 -4.57
C LEU A 61 1.61 -7.13 -5.89
N ALA A 62 2.21 -6.08 -6.44
CA ALA A 62 1.82 -5.49 -7.72
C ALA A 62 1.86 -6.48 -8.90
N LYS A 63 2.67 -7.53 -8.83
CA LYS A 63 2.72 -8.58 -9.85
C LYS A 63 1.84 -9.80 -9.55
N ALA A 64 1.08 -9.79 -8.47
CA ALA A 64 0.33 -10.97 -8.02
C ALA A 64 -0.68 -11.47 -9.05
N ASP A 65 -1.33 -10.59 -9.77
CA ASP A 65 -2.26 -10.89 -10.86
C ASP A 65 -1.55 -11.09 -12.22
N GLY A 66 -0.24 -10.81 -12.31
CA GLY A 66 0.61 -10.99 -13.49
C GLY A 66 0.89 -9.71 -14.29
N ARG A 67 0.27 -8.59 -13.93
CA ARG A 67 0.49 -7.28 -14.56
C ARG A 67 0.61 -6.20 -13.49
N VAL A 68 1.41 -5.20 -13.76
CA VAL A 68 1.46 -3.97 -12.96
C VAL A 68 0.71 -2.91 -13.74
N ASP A 69 -0.37 -2.39 -13.19
CA ASP A 69 -1.19 -1.38 -13.83
C ASP A 69 -0.70 0.06 -13.58
N GLU A 70 -1.35 1.04 -14.23
CA GLU A 70 -0.95 2.45 -14.12
C GLU A 70 -1.25 3.02 -12.72
N ALA A 71 -2.34 2.59 -12.07
CA ALA A 71 -2.70 3.05 -10.72
C ALA A 71 -1.68 2.57 -9.69
N GLU A 72 -1.22 1.33 -9.79
CA GLU A 72 -0.16 0.78 -8.95
C GLU A 72 1.17 1.52 -9.16
N VAL A 73 1.54 1.81 -10.42
CA VAL A 73 2.76 2.59 -10.73
C VAL A 73 2.68 3.99 -10.11
N GLN A 74 1.55 4.67 -10.25
CA GLN A 74 1.32 5.99 -9.65
C GLN A 74 1.36 5.92 -8.12
N LYS A 75 0.77 4.88 -7.52
CA LYS A 75 0.80 4.67 -6.06
C LYS A 75 2.20 4.39 -5.55
N ILE A 76 2.99 3.61 -6.26
CA ILE A 76 4.40 3.38 -5.93
C ILE A 76 5.19 4.68 -5.95
N GLU A 77 5.02 5.51 -6.98
CA GLU A 77 5.65 6.84 -7.06
C GLU A 77 5.19 7.77 -5.92
N GLU A 78 3.93 7.73 -5.55
CA GLU A 78 3.40 8.47 -4.39
C GLU A 78 4.04 8.01 -3.08
N ILE A 79 4.13 6.69 -2.86
CA ILE A 79 4.81 6.11 -1.69
C ILE A 79 6.27 6.57 -1.64
N ILE A 80 6.99 6.48 -2.75
CA ILE A 80 8.39 6.90 -2.86
C ILE A 80 8.56 8.39 -2.52
N SER A 81 7.78 9.25 -3.17
CA SER A 81 8.01 10.70 -3.15
C SER A 81 7.35 11.40 -1.96
N LYS A 82 6.08 11.06 -1.66
CA LYS A 82 5.28 11.76 -0.63
C LYS A 82 5.36 11.08 0.73
N LYS A 83 5.20 9.76 0.80
CA LYS A 83 5.12 9.05 2.08
C LYS A 83 6.50 8.79 2.68
N LEU A 84 7.46 8.35 1.86
CA LEU A 84 8.83 8.04 2.29
C LEU A 84 9.81 9.20 2.04
N ASN A 85 9.38 10.24 1.35
CA ASN A 85 10.18 11.43 0.99
C ASN A 85 11.54 11.05 0.37
N LEU A 86 11.56 10.01 -0.49
CA LEU A 86 12.76 9.56 -1.14
C LEU A 86 13.01 10.37 -2.41
N SER A 87 14.26 10.86 -2.57
CA SER A 87 14.69 11.62 -3.74
C SER A 87 16.08 11.19 -4.19
N GLY A 88 16.49 11.59 -5.37
CA GLY A 88 17.83 11.34 -5.90
C GLY A 88 18.23 9.86 -5.86
N GLU A 89 19.35 9.55 -5.23
CA GLU A 89 19.89 8.18 -5.16
C GLU A 89 18.97 7.21 -4.39
N HIS A 90 18.27 7.69 -3.37
CA HIS A 90 17.34 6.87 -2.59
C HIS A 90 16.17 6.40 -3.43
N ARG A 91 15.59 7.31 -4.24
CA ARG A 91 14.53 6.97 -5.19
C ARG A 91 15.02 5.96 -6.22
N ASN A 92 16.22 6.18 -6.79
CA ASN A 92 16.80 5.26 -7.75
C ASN A 92 17.05 3.87 -7.15
N PHE A 93 17.50 3.80 -5.90
CA PHE A 93 17.66 2.55 -5.17
C PHE A 93 16.32 1.82 -5.03
N ALA A 94 15.27 2.51 -4.58
CA ALA A 94 13.93 1.95 -4.42
C ALA A 94 13.38 1.36 -5.72
N ILE A 95 13.48 2.12 -6.82
CA ILE A 95 13.05 1.68 -8.16
C ILE A 95 13.86 0.46 -8.63
N ASN A 96 15.18 0.47 -8.45
CA ASN A 96 16.02 -0.67 -8.85
C ASN A 96 15.70 -1.93 -8.05
N ILE A 97 15.43 -1.83 -6.75
CA ILE A 97 14.97 -2.95 -5.92
C ILE A 97 13.64 -3.47 -6.44
N PHE A 98 12.67 -2.59 -6.66
CA PHE A 98 11.35 -2.96 -7.18
C PHE A 98 11.46 -3.73 -8.50
N GLN A 99 12.18 -3.18 -9.46
CA GLN A 99 12.34 -3.81 -10.79
C GLN A 99 13.00 -5.19 -10.72
N LYS A 100 14.05 -5.33 -9.90
CA LYS A 100 14.72 -6.62 -9.74
C LYS A 100 13.87 -7.65 -9.00
N ALA A 101 13.21 -7.23 -7.92
CA ALA A 101 12.36 -8.11 -7.14
C ALA A 101 11.14 -8.58 -7.91
N LYS A 102 10.60 -7.75 -8.80
CA LYS A 102 9.46 -8.10 -9.65
C LYS A 102 9.69 -9.41 -10.44
N ASP A 103 10.91 -9.62 -10.95
CA ASP A 103 11.23 -10.72 -11.85
C ASP A 103 12.15 -11.80 -11.23
N ASP A 104 12.56 -11.65 -9.97
CA ASP A 104 13.38 -12.66 -9.32
C ASP A 104 12.60 -13.90 -8.88
N LYS A 105 13.33 -14.94 -8.42
CA LYS A 105 12.75 -16.23 -8.04
C LYS A 105 12.21 -16.28 -6.60
N ASN A 106 12.49 -15.26 -5.78
CA ASN A 106 12.04 -15.26 -4.41
C ASN A 106 10.55 -14.93 -4.33
N SER A 107 9.86 -15.55 -3.38
CA SER A 107 8.46 -15.29 -3.15
C SER A 107 8.24 -14.05 -2.25
N PHE A 108 7.02 -13.54 -2.25
CA PHE A 108 6.58 -12.50 -1.31
C PHE A 108 6.86 -12.89 0.14
N GLU A 109 6.50 -14.12 0.52
CA GLU A 109 6.67 -14.65 1.87
C GLU A 109 8.15 -14.74 2.28
N ALA A 110 9.04 -15.04 1.32
CA ALA A 110 10.47 -15.07 1.58
C ALA A 110 11.01 -13.69 1.99
N TYR A 111 10.57 -12.64 1.30
CA TYR A 111 10.92 -11.26 1.63
C TYR A 111 10.28 -10.80 2.96
N ALA A 112 9.00 -11.07 3.17
CA ALA A 112 8.30 -10.74 4.41
C ALA A 112 8.89 -11.46 5.63
N SER A 113 9.17 -12.76 5.52
CA SER A 113 9.79 -13.55 6.60
C SER A 113 11.21 -13.08 6.92
N ASN A 114 11.97 -12.68 5.91
CA ASN A 114 13.31 -12.15 6.10
C ASN A 114 13.25 -10.77 6.80
N LEU A 115 12.30 -9.90 6.43
CA LEU A 115 12.08 -8.64 7.12
C LEU A 115 11.71 -8.86 8.60
N TYR A 116 10.82 -9.81 8.88
CA TYR A 116 10.43 -10.13 10.25
C TYR A 116 11.64 -10.50 11.12
N LYS A 117 12.57 -11.33 10.61
CA LYS A 117 13.81 -11.68 11.35
C LYS A 117 14.66 -10.46 11.69
N ILE A 118 14.62 -9.40 10.84
CA ILE A 118 15.39 -8.18 11.04
C ILE A 118 14.69 -7.21 12.01
N LEU A 119 13.36 -7.14 11.95
CA LEU A 119 12.54 -6.13 12.63
C LEU A 119 11.60 -6.68 13.70
N SER A 120 11.73 -7.95 14.11
CA SER A 120 10.85 -8.57 15.13
C SER A 120 10.84 -7.81 16.47
N SER A 121 11.90 -7.06 16.77
CA SER A 121 11.99 -6.17 17.94
C SER A 121 11.31 -4.80 17.75
N SER A 122 10.73 -4.51 16.57
CA SER A 122 10.10 -3.24 16.24
C SER A 122 8.70 -3.43 15.64
N PRO A 123 7.68 -3.79 16.44
CA PRO A 123 6.32 -4.06 15.96
C PRO A 123 5.71 -2.89 15.19
N ASN A 124 5.99 -1.64 15.61
CA ASN A 124 5.48 -0.46 14.92
C ASN A 124 6.02 -0.34 13.48
N SER A 125 7.26 -0.73 13.23
CA SER A 125 7.83 -0.74 11.86
C SER A 125 7.16 -1.80 10.98
N LEU A 126 6.82 -2.96 11.55
CA LEU A 126 6.07 -4.01 10.85
C LEU A 126 4.63 -3.58 10.55
N LEU A 127 4.01 -2.82 11.47
CA LEU A 127 2.68 -2.26 11.27
C LEU A 127 2.67 -1.25 10.11
N VAL A 128 3.60 -0.29 10.10
CA VAL A 128 3.73 0.69 9.00
C VAL A 128 4.01 0.00 7.66
N PHE A 129 4.85 -1.03 7.67
CA PHE A 129 5.09 -1.85 6.48
C PHE A 129 3.80 -2.47 5.94
N TYR A 130 2.98 -3.07 6.81
CA TYR A 130 1.73 -3.69 6.42
C TYR A 130 0.71 -2.68 5.88
N GLU A 131 0.64 -1.50 6.52
CA GLU A 131 -0.21 -0.41 6.07
C GLU A 131 0.12 0.02 4.62
N ILE A 132 1.41 0.18 4.31
CA ILE A 132 1.86 0.55 2.96
C ILE A 132 1.49 -0.53 1.92
N LEU A 133 1.55 -1.83 2.29
CA LEU A 133 1.12 -2.90 1.40
C LEU A 133 -0.39 -2.83 1.10
N PHE A 134 -1.21 -2.57 2.12
CA PHE A 134 -2.66 -2.38 1.92
C PHE A 134 -2.98 -1.18 1.03
N GLU A 135 -2.27 -0.07 1.21
CA GLU A 135 -2.47 1.12 0.39
C GLU A 135 -2.12 0.89 -1.09
N LEU A 136 -1.09 0.06 -1.36
CA LEU A 136 -0.77 -0.30 -2.73
C LEU A 136 -1.84 -1.22 -3.32
N ALA A 137 -2.23 -2.28 -2.60
CA ALA A 137 -3.24 -3.22 -3.04
C ALA A 137 -4.61 -2.56 -3.30
N LEU A 138 -4.84 -1.39 -2.72
CA LEU A 138 -6.07 -0.60 -2.94
C LEU A 138 -5.82 0.64 -3.81
N ALA A 139 -4.76 0.66 -4.63
CA ALA A 139 -4.42 1.82 -5.45
C ALA A 139 -5.52 2.17 -6.46
N ASP A 140 -6.18 1.18 -7.02
CA ASP A 140 -7.33 1.31 -7.91
C ASP A 140 -8.70 1.26 -7.18
N GLY A 141 -8.68 1.13 -5.84
CA GLY A 141 -9.88 1.04 -4.99
C GLY A 141 -10.46 -0.37 -4.84
N ILE A 142 -9.85 -1.39 -5.43
CA ILE A 142 -10.31 -2.78 -5.42
C ILE A 142 -9.20 -3.69 -4.90
N LEU A 143 -9.47 -4.43 -3.83
CA LEU A 143 -8.55 -5.48 -3.38
C LEU A 143 -8.72 -6.73 -4.24
N HIS A 144 -7.75 -6.99 -5.11
CA HIS A 144 -7.77 -8.17 -5.97
C HIS A 144 -7.54 -9.47 -5.19
N PRO A 145 -8.18 -10.60 -5.58
CA PRO A 145 -8.11 -11.85 -4.81
C PRO A 145 -6.70 -12.36 -4.53
N LYS A 146 -5.77 -12.22 -5.48
CA LYS A 146 -4.38 -12.66 -5.31
C LYS A 146 -3.57 -11.78 -4.38
N GLU A 147 -3.83 -10.48 -4.37
CA GLU A 147 -3.23 -9.53 -3.43
C GLU A 147 -3.76 -9.78 -2.01
N ASP A 148 -5.07 -10.00 -1.90
CA ASP A 148 -5.75 -10.37 -0.67
C ASP A 148 -5.15 -11.65 -0.04
N GLU A 149 -4.89 -12.68 -0.85
CA GLU A 149 -4.21 -13.89 -0.42
C GLU A 149 -2.80 -13.61 0.14
N LEU A 150 -2.04 -12.69 -0.46
CA LEU A 150 -0.71 -12.31 0.03
C LEU A 150 -0.80 -11.52 1.33
N LEU A 151 -1.73 -10.57 1.42
CA LEU A 151 -1.93 -9.77 2.63
C LEU A 151 -2.38 -10.62 3.82
N LYS A 152 -3.23 -11.62 3.61
CA LYS A 152 -3.66 -12.59 4.65
C LYS A 152 -2.52 -13.41 5.26
N LYS A 153 -1.41 -13.58 4.55
CA LYS A 153 -0.24 -14.33 5.05
C LYS A 153 0.61 -13.52 6.02
N ILE A 154 0.58 -12.19 5.94
CA ILE A 154 1.45 -11.30 6.73
C ILE A 154 1.25 -11.46 8.24
N PRO A 155 0.03 -11.47 8.82
CA PRO A 155 -0.14 -11.66 10.25
C PRO A 155 0.57 -12.91 10.75
N HIS A 156 0.41 -14.04 10.07
CA HIS A 156 1.10 -15.28 10.43
C HIS A 156 2.62 -15.15 10.34
N ILE A 157 3.15 -14.53 9.28
CA ILE A 157 4.60 -14.31 9.10
C ILE A 157 5.18 -13.41 10.19
N PHE A 158 4.42 -12.39 10.62
CA PHE A 158 4.84 -11.40 11.61
C PHE A 158 4.50 -11.79 13.05
N ASN A 159 3.94 -13.00 13.25
CA ASN A 159 3.47 -13.48 14.54
C ASN A 159 2.46 -12.50 15.19
N PHE A 160 1.58 -11.92 14.36
CA PHE A 160 0.43 -11.13 14.78
C PHE A 160 -0.81 -12.03 14.86
N ASP A 161 -1.80 -11.59 15.65
CA ASP A 161 -3.10 -12.24 15.70
C ASP A 161 -3.84 -12.12 14.34
N GLN A 162 -4.68 -13.13 14.02
CA GLN A 162 -5.45 -13.14 12.78
C GLN A 162 -6.40 -11.94 12.66
N SER A 163 -6.93 -11.44 13.77
CA SER A 163 -7.74 -10.22 13.82
C SER A 163 -7.02 -8.99 13.28
N PHE A 164 -5.69 -9.04 13.17
CA PHE A 164 -4.89 -7.96 12.60
C PHE A 164 -5.23 -7.71 11.12
N TYR A 165 -5.36 -8.78 10.32
CA TYR A 165 -5.84 -8.65 8.94
C TYR A 165 -7.28 -8.13 8.91
N ASP A 166 -8.17 -8.69 9.74
CA ASP A 166 -9.59 -8.33 9.76
C ASP A 166 -9.79 -6.85 10.07
N ASN A 167 -9.02 -6.29 11.01
CA ASN A 167 -9.04 -4.87 11.34
C ASN A 167 -8.58 -3.98 10.17
N PHE A 168 -7.55 -4.40 9.44
CA PHE A 168 -7.11 -3.66 8.25
C PHE A 168 -8.12 -3.77 7.11
N TYR A 169 -8.66 -4.96 6.90
CA TYR A 169 -9.71 -5.18 5.90
C TYR A 169 -10.94 -4.32 6.18
N GLU A 170 -11.41 -4.30 7.45
CA GLU A 170 -12.51 -3.44 7.88
C GLU A 170 -12.20 -1.97 7.61
N LYS A 171 -11.03 -1.51 8.05
CA LYS A 171 -10.62 -0.11 7.91
C LYS A 171 -10.51 0.34 6.45
N TYR A 172 -9.93 -0.47 5.57
CA TYR A 172 -9.56 -0.02 4.23
C TYR A 172 -10.50 -0.53 3.13
N VAL A 173 -11.04 -1.73 3.27
CA VAL A 173 -11.85 -2.38 2.22
C VAL A 173 -13.34 -2.20 2.49
N SER A 174 -13.79 -2.44 3.73
CA SER A 174 -15.22 -2.35 4.05
C SER A 174 -15.76 -0.93 3.96
N GLN A 175 -14.95 0.08 4.30
CA GLN A 175 -15.33 1.48 4.12
C GLN A 175 -15.52 1.82 2.63
N ASN A 176 -14.58 1.42 1.77
CA ASN A 176 -14.71 1.64 0.33
C ASN A 176 -15.93 0.91 -0.26
N LYS A 177 -16.19 -0.35 0.14
CA LYS A 177 -17.41 -1.08 -0.24
C LYS A 177 -18.67 -0.37 0.18
N SER A 178 -18.67 0.27 1.36
CA SER A 178 -19.79 1.07 1.83
C SER A 178 -20.08 2.24 0.90
N TYR A 179 -19.08 2.95 0.38
CA TYR A 179 -19.26 4.07 -0.54
C TYR A 179 -19.88 3.66 -1.88
N TYR A 180 -19.43 2.57 -2.48
CA TYR A 180 -20.06 2.00 -3.68
C TYR A 180 -21.52 1.63 -3.42
N LYS A 181 -21.81 1.02 -2.27
CA LYS A 181 -23.18 0.67 -1.85
C LYS A 181 -24.05 1.89 -1.61
N VAL A 182 -23.51 2.95 -0.98
CA VAL A 182 -24.21 4.22 -0.79
C VAL A 182 -24.61 4.82 -2.12
N LEU A 183 -23.73 4.83 -3.11
CA LEU A 183 -24.05 5.30 -4.45
C LEU A 183 -24.88 4.29 -5.26
N GLY A 184 -25.02 3.02 -4.81
CA GLY A 184 -25.78 1.99 -5.51
C GLY A 184 -25.14 1.54 -6.81
N VAL A 185 -23.81 1.52 -6.86
CA VAL A 185 -22.99 1.05 -7.97
C VAL A 185 -22.17 -0.17 -7.54
N LYS A 186 -21.64 -0.92 -8.52
CA LYS A 186 -20.73 -2.05 -8.23
C LYS A 186 -19.31 -1.53 -7.95
N GLU A 187 -18.53 -2.28 -7.17
CA GLU A 187 -17.14 -1.93 -6.82
C GLU A 187 -16.22 -1.74 -8.04
N ASN A 188 -16.50 -2.43 -9.13
CA ASN A 188 -15.77 -2.33 -10.40
C ASN A 188 -16.43 -1.42 -11.44
N SER A 189 -17.34 -0.54 -11.03
CA SER A 189 -18.01 0.39 -11.94
C SER A 189 -17.03 1.44 -12.46
N PRO A 190 -17.06 1.76 -13.77
CA PRO A 190 -16.28 2.88 -14.32
C PRO A 190 -16.63 4.19 -13.60
N PHE A 191 -15.65 5.07 -13.43
CA PHE A 191 -15.86 6.36 -12.73
C PHE A 191 -17.01 7.19 -13.32
N GLY A 192 -17.22 7.12 -14.65
CA GLY A 192 -18.37 7.74 -15.31
C GLY A 192 -19.72 7.30 -14.76
N ASP A 193 -19.87 6.02 -14.43
CA ASP A 193 -21.11 5.46 -13.86
C ASP A 193 -21.27 5.86 -12.38
N ILE A 194 -20.18 5.91 -11.62
CA ILE A 194 -20.14 6.42 -10.24
C ILE A 194 -20.63 7.87 -10.22
N LYS A 195 -20.05 8.71 -11.07
CA LYS A 195 -20.43 10.13 -11.20
C LYS A 195 -21.90 10.30 -11.62
N LYS A 196 -22.38 9.50 -12.57
CA LYS A 196 -23.78 9.50 -13.00
C LYS A 196 -24.73 9.13 -11.87
N SER A 197 -24.40 8.10 -11.10
CA SER A 197 -25.20 7.68 -9.94
C SER A 197 -25.21 8.74 -8.84
N TYR A 198 -24.05 9.32 -8.54
CA TYR A 198 -23.93 10.44 -7.61
C TYR A 198 -24.84 11.61 -8.00
N LEU A 199 -24.74 12.10 -9.25
CA LEU A 199 -25.54 13.23 -9.70
C LEU A 199 -27.06 12.96 -9.62
N LYS A 200 -27.47 11.72 -9.93
CA LYS A 200 -28.85 11.28 -9.79
C LYS A 200 -29.30 11.33 -8.34
N LYS A 201 -28.56 10.65 -7.42
CA LYS A 201 -28.90 10.60 -6.00
C LYS A 201 -28.83 11.98 -5.33
N ARG A 202 -27.81 12.78 -5.66
CA ARG A 202 -27.69 14.16 -5.18
C ARG A 202 -28.93 14.99 -5.51
N LYS A 203 -29.49 14.85 -6.72
CA LYS A 203 -30.71 15.54 -7.12
C LYS A 203 -31.94 14.99 -6.38
N GLU A 204 -32.02 13.68 -6.19
CA GLU A 204 -33.13 13.02 -5.49
C GLU A 204 -33.22 13.41 -4.00
N PHE A 205 -32.09 13.51 -3.33
CA PHE A 205 -31.99 13.79 -1.89
C PHE A 205 -31.66 15.25 -1.57
N HIS A 206 -31.66 16.15 -2.57
CA HIS A 206 -31.38 17.55 -2.33
C HIS A 206 -32.49 18.18 -1.47
N PRO A 207 -32.12 18.89 -0.36
CA PRO A 207 -33.13 19.47 0.56
C PRO A 207 -34.19 20.32 -0.15
N ASP A 208 -33.79 21.19 -1.07
CA ASP A 208 -34.70 22.07 -1.79
C ASP A 208 -35.71 21.30 -2.66
N THR A 209 -35.28 20.17 -3.24
CA THR A 209 -36.17 19.31 -4.03
C THR A 209 -37.24 18.67 -3.15
N LEU A 210 -36.91 18.36 -1.90
CA LEU A 210 -37.81 17.70 -0.96
C LEU A 210 -38.75 18.69 -0.27
N ILE A 211 -38.28 19.89 0.03
CA ILE A 211 -39.10 21.02 0.51
C ILE A 211 -40.14 21.36 -0.55
N GLY A 212 -39.73 21.44 -1.83
CA GLY A 212 -40.65 21.71 -2.93
C GLY A 212 -41.72 20.64 -3.15
N LYS A 213 -41.55 19.43 -2.58
CA LYS A 213 -42.52 18.33 -2.62
C LYS A 213 -43.49 18.32 -1.39
N GLY A 214 -43.33 19.27 -0.48
CA GLY A 214 -44.20 19.37 0.72
C GLY A 214 -44.06 18.24 1.73
N LEU A 215 -42.85 17.63 1.81
CA LEU A 215 -42.56 16.55 2.77
C LEU A 215 -42.47 17.08 4.21
N PRO A 216 -42.86 16.27 5.24
CA PRO A 216 -42.70 16.63 6.64
C PRO A 216 -41.21 16.89 7.01
N GLU A 217 -40.99 17.75 8.01
CA GLU A 217 -39.64 18.21 8.42
C GLU A 217 -38.74 17.05 8.84
N GLU A 218 -39.27 16.04 9.50
CA GLU A 218 -38.53 14.82 9.89
C GLU A 218 -37.95 14.05 8.71
N PHE A 219 -38.66 14.05 7.55
CA PHE A 219 -38.17 13.44 6.33
C PHE A 219 -37.11 14.27 5.66
N ILE A 220 -37.20 15.59 5.78
CA ILE A 220 -36.20 16.52 5.24
C ILE A 220 -34.89 16.38 6.01
N GLU A 221 -34.93 16.21 7.34
CA GLU A 221 -33.73 15.96 8.16
C GLU A 221 -33.04 14.64 7.75
N LYS A 222 -33.77 13.53 7.70
CA LYS A 222 -33.20 12.26 7.22
C LYS A 222 -32.64 12.31 5.82
N ALA A 223 -33.23 13.13 4.96
CA ALA A 223 -32.74 13.31 3.60
C ALA A 223 -31.48 14.18 3.54
N LYS A 224 -31.32 15.14 4.46
CA LYS A 224 -30.04 15.89 4.62
C LYS A 224 -28.91 14.96 5.06
N GLU A 225 -29.16 14.09 6.04
CA GLU A 225 -28.17 13.08 6.47
C GLU A 225 -27.76 12.20 5.28
N LYS A 226 -28.76 11.72 4.53
CA LYS A 226 -28.49 10.90 3.34
C LYS A 226 -27.79 11.66 2.22
N PHE A 227 -28.07 12.93 2.03
CA PHE A 227 -27.39 13.80 1.07
C PHE A 227 -25.90 13.96 1.42
N ILE A 228 -25.59 14.16 2.73
CA ILE A 228 -24.21 14.25 3.20
C ILE A 228 -23.48 12.92 2.97
N GLU A 229 -24.09 11.78 3.34
CA GLU A 229 -23.54 10.44 3.11
C GLU A 229 -23.23 10.18 1.62
N ILE A 230 -24.13 10.59 0.72
CA ILE A 230 -23.95 10.48 -0.74
C ILE A 230 -22.77 11.34 -1.22
N GLN A 231 -22.64 12.55 -0.67
CA GLN A 231 -21.56 13.47 -1.03
C GLN A 231 -20.21 12.94 -0.56
N GLU A 232 -20.11 12.51 0.70
CA GLU A 232 -18.90 11.92 1.27
C GLU A 232 -18.48 10.66 0.49
N ALA A 233 -19.42 9.77 0.18
CA ALA A 233 -19.15 8.58 -0.61
C ALA A 233 -18.59 8.92 -2.01
N TYR A 234 -19.13 9.95 -2.66
CA TYR A 234 -18.61 10.36 -3.96
C TYR A 234 -17.21 10.99 -3.87
N GLU A 235 -16.98 11.86 -2.88
CA GLU A 235 -15.68 12.51 -2.67
C GLU A 235 -14.58 11.50 -2.40
N GLU A 236 -14.87 10.45 -1.60
CA GLU A 236 -13.91 9.40 -1.32
C GLU A 236 -13.64 8.53 -2.57
N LEU A 237 -14.68 8.14 -3.31
CA LEU A 237 -14.50 7.39 -4.56
C LEU A 237 -13.83 8.23 -5.66
N GLU A 238 -14.06 9.54 -5.71
CA GLU A 238 -13.37 10.45 -6.62
C GLU A 238 -11.87 10.50 -6.32
N LYS A 239 -11.46 10.56 -5.04
CA LYS A 239 -10.05 10.50 -4.64
C LYS A 239 -9.38 9.19 -5.06
N ILE A 240 -10.12 8.08 -5.05
CA ILE A 240 -9.63 6.76 -5.45
C ILE A 240 -9.43 6.71 -6.97
N HIS A 241 -10.39 7.22 -7.75
CA HIS A 241 -10.41 7.11 -9.22
C HIS A 241 -9.74 8.25 -9.98
N GLN A 242 -9.35 9.36 -9.32
CA GLN A 242 -8.62 10.49 -9.94
C GLN A 242 -7.10 10.40 -9.69
N LYS A 243 -6.65 9.34 -9.02
CA LYS A 243 -5.23 9.04 -8.79
C LYS A 243 -4.71 8.14 -9.88
#